data_6c8d44a284db8bc9430ad5e9a5549475
#
_entry.id   6c8d44a284db8bc9430ad5e9a5549475
#
_cell.length_a   1.000
_cell.length_b   1.000
_cell.length_c   1.000
_cell.angle_alpha   90.00
_cell.angle_beta   90.00
_cell.angle_gamma   90.00
#
_symmetry.space_group_name_H-M   'P 1'
#
loop_
_entity.id
_entity.type
_entity.pdbx_description
1 polymer ?
#
loop_
_entity_poly.entity_id
_entity_poly.type
_entity_poly.pdbx_seq_one_letter_code
_entity_poly.pdbx_strand_id
1 'polypeptide(L)'
;MYYFIVNPNSRSGKGAEIWKQIQEVLNSQGVSYNSYFTGYRGHAVSLAAQITSEAVSPVTLVAVGGDGTIQEVLTGIQDLSSVYFGYIPTGSGNDFCRGMKLPQD
;
A
#
# COMPACT_ATOMS: atom_id res chain seq x y z
N MET A 1 11.07 -3.34 -7.30
CA MET A 1 10.05 -4.30 -6.82
C MET A 1 8.95 -3.56 -6.08
N TYR A 2 7.72 -3.95 -6.32
CA TYR A 2 6.57 -3.31 -5.68
C TYR A 2 6.12 -4.12 -4.49
N TYR A 3 5.86 -3.43 -3.38
CA TYR A 3 5.33 -4.05 -2.18
C TYR A 3 4.07 -3.31 -1.79
N PHE A 4 2.99 -4.03 -1.61
CA PHE A 4 1.72 -3.42 -1.21
C PHE A 4 1.36 -3.85 0.20
N ILE A 5 1.01 -2.88 1.04
CA ILE A 5 0.49 -3.16 2.37
C ILE A 5 -0.96 -2.76 2.34
N VAL A 6 -1.84 -3.73 2.48
CA VAL A 6 -3.28 -3.56 2.28
C VAL A 6 -4.04 -3.78 3.56
N ASN A 7 -4.90 -2.83 3.91
CA ASN A 7 -5.83 -3.04 5.00
C ASN A 7 -7.16 -3.48 4.38
N PRO A 8 -7.43 -4.79 4.36
CA PRO A 8 -8.62 -5.30 3.67
C PRO A 8 -9.92 -4.90 4.33
N ASN A 9 -9.86 -4.56 5.63
CA ASN A 9 -11.07 -4.21 6.36
C ASN A 9 -11.37 -2.72 6.35
N SER A 10 -10.53 -1.94 5.69
CA SER A 10 -10.74 -0.52 5.61
C SER A 10 -12.11 -0.24 5.01
N ARG A 11 -12.84 0.70 5.58
CA ARG A 11 -14.16 1.06 5.09
C ARG A 11 -15.08 -0.15 4.93
N SER A 12 -15.18 -0.96 5.96
CA SER A 12 -16.10 -2.10 5.99
C SER A 12 -15.86 -3.06 4.84
N GLY A 13 -14.61 -3.32 4.56
CA GLY A 13 -14.27 -4.27 3.53
C GLY A 13 -13.95 -3.66 2.19
N LYS A 14 -14.07 -2.35 2.07
CA LYS A 14 -13.79 -1.69 0.80
C LYS A 14 -12.34 -1.87 0.40
N GLY A 15 -11.45 -1.96 1.37
CA GLY A 15 -10.03 -2.17 1.08
C GLY A 15 -9.79 -3.44 0.29
N ALA A 16 -10.52 -4.51 0.62
CA ALA A 16 -10.36 -5.77 -0.08
C ALA A 16 -10.85 -5.64 -1.53
N GLU A 17 -11.95 -4.92 -1.74
CA GLU A 17 -12.47 -4.74 -3.09
C GLU A 17 -11.53 -3.93 -3.95
N ILE A 18 -10.99 -2.86 -3.38
CA ILE A 18 -10.08 -2.01 -4.11
C ILE A 18 -8.81 -2.77 -4.44
N TRP A 19 -8.32 -3.57 -3.49
CA TRP A 19 -7.13 -4.35 -3.74
C TRP A 19 -7.34 -5.34 -4.88
N LYS A 20 -8.53 -5.94 -4.96
CA LYS A 20 -8.79 -6.87 -6.03
C LYS A 20 -8.71 -6.18 -7.39
N GLN A 21 -9.23 -4.97 -7.48
CA GLN A 21 -9.15 -4.21 -8.72
C GLN A 21 -7.72 -3.88 -9.08
N ILE A 22 -6.91 -3.52 -8.08
CA ILE A 22 -5.52 -3.22 -8.31
C ILE A 22 -4.79 -4.45 -8.81
N GLN A 23 -5.07 -5.60 -8.21
CA GLN A 23 -4.43 -6.83 -8.63
C GLN A 23 -4.73 -7.15 -10.08
N GLU A 24 -5.95 -6.93 -10.51
CA GLU A 24 -6.32 -7.21 -11.88
C GLU A 24 -5.50 -6.35 -12.85
N VAL A 25 -5.32 -5.09 -12.51
CA VAL A 25 -4.52 -4.21 -13.35
C VAL A 25 -3.07 -4.65 -13.37
N LEU A 26 -2.50 -4.96 -12.21
CA LEU A 26 -1.11 -5.37 -12.14
C LEU A 26 -0.88 -6.65 -12.92
N ASN A 27 -1.79 -7.60 -12.79
CA ASN A 27 -1.65 -8.86 -13.50
C ASN A 27 -1.79 -8.69 -15.00
N SER A 28 -2.69 -7.81 -15.42
CA SER A 28 -2.89 -7.62 -16.86
C SER A 28 -1.68 -6.95 -17.51
N GLN A 29 -0.88 -6.25 -16.71
CA GLN A 29 0.30 -5.59 -17.25
C GLN A 29 1.59 -6.33 -16.95
N GLY A 30 1.48 -7.51 -16.38
CA GLY A 30 2.67 -8.32 -16.12
C GLY A 30 3.58 -7.77 -15.06
N VAL A 31 3.05 -6.98 -14.13
CA VAL A 31 3.87 -6.38 -13.08
C VAL A 31 4.05 -7.36 -11.93
N SER A 32 5.29 -7.52 -11.50
CA SER A 32 5.58 -8.36 -10.34
C SER A 32 5.43 -7.55 -9.07
N TYR A 33 4.83 -8.14 -8.05
CA TYR A 33 4.64 -7.43 -6.79
C TYR A 33 4.51 -8.41 -5.64
N ASN A 34 4.67 -7.89 -4.43
CA ASN A 34 4.40 -8.65 -3.22
C ASN A 34 3.30 -7.92 -2.47
N SER A 35 2.43 -8.62 -1.80
CA SER A 35 1.35 -8.00 -1.05
C SER A 35 1.31 -8.55 0.37
N TYR A 36 0.98 -7.69 1.31
CA TYR A 36 0.88 -8.02 2.71
C TYR A 36 -0.42 -7.43 3.23
N PHE A 37 -1.17 -8.21 4.00
CA PHE A 37 -2.45 -7.75 4.52
C PHE A 37 -2.37 -7.51 6.00
N THR A 38 -2.88 -6.37 6.46
CA THR A 38 -2.84 -6.06 7.89
C THR A 38 -3.93 -6.83 8.60
N GLY A 39 -3.64 -7.27 9.82
CA GLY A 39 -4.57 -8.03 10.62
C GLY A 39 -5.01 -7.32 11.88
N TYR A 40 -4.36 -6.22 12.26
CA TYR A 40 -4.71 -5.51 13.47
C TYR A 40 -4.07 -4.13 13.45
N ARG A 41 -4.53 -3.28 14.38
CA ARG A 41 -4.02 -1.93 14.44
C ARG A 41 -2.52 -1.96 14.74
N GLY A 42 -1.76 -1.21 14.03
CA GLY A 42 -0.31 -1.17 14.19
C GLY A 42 0.43 -2.17 13.35
N HIS A 43 -0.28 -3.12 12.72
CA HIS A 43 0.39 -4.16 11.95
C HIS A 43 1.14 -3.55 10.76
N ALA A 44 0.60 -2.51 10.15
CA ALA A 44 1.23 -1.90 8.99
C ALA A 44 2.58 -1.26 9.35
N VAL A 45 2.74 -0.79 10.58
CA VAL A 45 4.03 -0.26 11.03
C VAL A 45 5.08 -1.37 10.98
N SER A 46 4.73 -2.53 11.53
CA SER A 46 5.66 -3.65 11.55
C SER A 46 5.99 -4.15 10.16
N LEU A 47 4.97 -4.23 9.31
CA LEU A 47 5.18 -4.70 7.94
C LEU A 47 6.09 -3.74 7.17
N ALA A 48 5.85 -2.45 7.29
CA ALA A 48 6.67 -1.48 6.59
C ALA A 48 8.12 -1.51 7.08
N ALA A 49 8.30 -1.65 8.38
CA ALA A 49 9.64 -1.72 8.94
C ALA A 49 10.36 -2.97 8.46
N GLN A 50 9.66 -4.09 8.42
CA GLN A 50 10.25 -5.33 7.99
C GLN A 50 10.65 -5.27 6.52
N ILE A 51 9.73 -4.81 5.66
CA ILE A 51 10.00 -4.73 4.23
C ILE A 51 11.19 -3.83 3.95
N THR A 52 11.22 -2.67 4.58
CA THR A 52 12.27 -1.72 4.26
C THR A 52 13.62 -2.12 4.87
N SER A 53 13.61 -2.87 5.96
CA SER A 53 14.85 -3.30 6.56
C SER A 53 15.48 -4.46 5.81
N GLU A 54 14.68 -5.24 5.13
CA GLU A 54 15.18 -6.41 4.41
C GLU A 54 15.50 -6.13 2.95
N ALA A 55 15.03 -5.03 2.44
CA ALA A 55 15.23 -4.74 1.02
C ALA A 55 16.67 -4.37 0.75
N VAL A 56 17.22 -4.93 -0.31
CA VAL A 56 18.60 -4.63 -0.66
C VAL A 56 18.70 -3.59 -1.76
N SER A 57 17.61 -3.20 -2.34
CA SER A 57 17.61 -2.16 -3.38
C SER A 57 16.40 -1.29 -3.17
N PRO A 58 16.33 -0.16 -3.82
CA PRO A 58 15.18 0.73 -3.65
C PRO A 58 13.88 -0.02 -3.91
N VAL A 59 12.90 0.20 -3.06
CA VAL A 59 11.60 -0.44 -3.20
C VAL A 59 10.53 0.60 -3.39
N THR A 60 9.45 0.21 -4.03
CA THR A 60 8.25 1.02 -4.12
C THR A 60 7.25 0.41 -3.16
N LEU A 61 6.89 1.15 -2.14
CA LEU A 61 5.99 0.67 -1.10
C LEU A 61 4.68 1.44 -1.19
N VAL A 62 3.60 0.72 -1.38
CA VAL A 62 2.29 1.33 -1.58
C VAL A 62 1.35 0.91 -0.46
N ALA A 63 0.75 1.89 0.21
CA ALA A 63 -0.22 1.63 1.25
C ALA A 63 -1.62 1.69 0.65
N VAL A 64 -2.43 0.69 0.93
CA VAL A 64 -3.82 0.67 0.46
C VAL A 64 -4.71 0.62 1.69
N GLY A 65 -5.40 1.72 1.97
CA GLY A 65 -6.23 1.80 3.16
C GLY A 65 -6.65 3.22 3.44
N GLY A 66 -7.11 3.46 4.64
CA GLY A 66 -7.49 4.80 5.06
C GLY A 66 -6.31 5.56 5.61
N ASP A 67 -6.58 6.74 6.16
CA ASP A 67 -5.52 7.59 6.68
C ASP A 67 -4.69 6.90 7.74
N GLY A 68 -5.30 6.10 8.58
CA GLY A 68 -4.56 5.39 9.62
C GLY A 68 -3.56 4.41 9.06
N THR A 69 -3.93 3.69 8.01
CA THR A 69 -3.02 2.74 7.38
C THR A 69 -1.86 3.48 6.74
N ILE A 70 -2.15 4.58 6.06
CA ILE A 70 -1.12 5.35 5.40
C ILE A 70 -0.12 5.89 6.43
N GLN A 71 -0.63 6.39 7.56
CA GLN A 71 0.23 6.89 8.61
C GLN A 71 1.08 5.79 9.22
N GLU A 72 0.51 4.61 9.40
CA GLU A 72 1.26 3.49 9.96
C GLU A 72 2.40 3.07 9.04
N VAL A 73 2.13 3.01 7.74
CA VAL A 73 3.16 2.62 6.80
C VAL A 73 4.30 3.64 6.83
N LEU A 74 3.95 4.94 6.81
CA LEU A 74 4.97 5.97 6.87
C LEU A 74 5.79 5.89 8.15
N THR A 75 5.11 5.61 9.27
CA THR A 75 5.80 5.50 10.54
C THR A 75 6.80 4.34 10.54
N GLY A 76 6.48 3.26 9.85
CA GLY A 76 7.34 2.10 9.82
C GLY A 76 8.53 2.22 8.89
N ILE A 77 8.50 3.13 7.94
CA ILE A 77 9.61 3.28 7.02
C ILE A 77 10.77 3.97 7.76
N GLN A 78 11.89 3.28 7.85
CA GLN A 78 12.99 3.80 8.62
C GLN A 78 13.92 4.67 7.81
N ASP A 79 14.04 4.45 6.54
CA ASP A 79 14.93 5.24 5.70
C ASP A 79 14.17 5.62 4.43
N LEU A 80 13.61 6.81 4.45
CA LEU A 80 12.81 7.26 3.31
C LEU A 80 13.62 7.48 2.05
N SER A 81 14.93 7.62 2.18
CA SER A 81 15.74 7.92 1.02
C SER A 81 15.84 6.74 0.07
N SER A 82 15.55 5.53 0.53
CA SER A 82 15.64 4.35 -0.33
C SER A 82 14.27 3.79 -0.68
N VAL A 83 13.21 4.53 -0.42
CA VAL A 83 11.85 4.03 -0.64
C VAL A 83 11.05 5.02 -1.47
N TYR A 84 10.39 4.51 -2.50
CA TYR A 84 9.41 5.31 -3.21
C TYR A 84 8.07 4.97 -2.59
N PHE A 85 7.43 5.94 -1.97
CA PHE A 85 6.19 5.70 -1.27
C PHE A 85 4.99 6.19 -2.06
N GLY A 86 3.97 5.35 -2.16
CA GLY A 86 2.71 5.74 -2.76
C GLY A 86 1.57 5.26 -1.89
N TYR A 87 0.37 5.71 -2.16
CA TYR A 87 -0.77 5.23 -1.39
C TYR A 87 -2.02 5.28 -2.25
N ILE A 88 -2.96 4.40 -1.92
CA ILE A 88 -4.24 4.34 -2.59
C ILE A 88 -5.28 4.42 -1.48
N PRO A 89 -5.95 5.56 -1.36
CA PRO A 89 -6.90 5.73 -0.27
C PRO A 89 -8.19 4.98 -0.52
N THR A 90 -8.75 4.45 0.56
CA THR A 90 -10.03 3.75 0.48
C THR A 90 -11.12 4.55 1.17
N GLY A 91 -10.97 5.85 1.25
CA GLY A 91 -11.90 6.69 1.94
C GLY A 91 -13.28 6.67 1.31
N SER A 92 -13.64 7.64 0.57
CA SER A 92 -14.91 7.58 -0.12
C SER A 92 -14.61 7.11 -1.54
N GLY A 93 -15.58 6.59 -2.19
CA GLY A 93 -15.42 6.10 -3.54
C GLY A 93 -14.93 7.17 -4.49
N ASN A 94 -15.40 8.37 -4.31
CA ASN A 94 -14.97 9.44 -5.19
C ASN A 94 -13.53 9.77 -5.00
N ASP A 95 -13.06 9.71 -3.78
CA ASP A 95 -11.68 10.01 -3.49
C ASP A 95 -10.76 8.98 -4.09
N PHE A 96 -11.20 7.74 -4.12
CA PHE A 96 -10.38 6.72 -4.71
C PHE A 96 -10.07 7.04 -6.17
N CYS A 97 -11.06 7.44 -6.92
CA CYS A 97 -10.84 7.75 -8.31
C CYS A 97 -9.81 8.86 -8.50
N ARG A 98 -9.86 9.86 -7.64
CA ARG A 98 -8.89 10.90 -7.77
C ARG A 98 -7.55 10.47 -7.32
N GLY A 99 -7.51 9.59 -6.33
CA GLY A 99 -6.24 9.12 -5.81
C GLY A 99 -5.45 8.33 -6.79
N MET A 100 -6.11 7.81 -7.80
CA MET A 100 -5.39 7.03 -8.75
C MET A 100 -4.42 7.79 -9.58
N LYS A 101 -4.31 9.03 -9.36
CA LYS A 101 -3.44 9.73 -10.10
C LYS A 101 -2.12 9.68 -9.59
N LEU A 102 -1.79 9.11 -8.68
CA LEU A 102 -0.64 9.21 -8.18
C LEU A 102 0.33 8.89 -8.99
N PRO A 103 1.06 8.61 -8.75
CA PRO A 103 2.15 8.56 -9.25
C PRO A 103 2.37 8.14 -10.47
N GLN A 104 1.71 7.83 -10.97
CA GLN A 104 1.91 7.39 -12.05
C GLN A 104 2.56 8.24 -12.77
N ASP A 105 2.61 8.90 -12.50
CA ASP A 105 3.18 9.67 -13.21
C ASP A 105 4.24 9.87 -12.98
#